data_7a232d611404374f145877a36c211d9d
#
_entry.id   7a232d611404374f145877a36c211d9d
#
_cell.length_a   1.000
_cell.length_b   1.000
_cell.length_c   1.000
_cell.angle_alpha   90.00
_cell.angle_beta   90.00
_cell.angle_gamma   90.00
#
_symmetry.space_group_name_H-M   'P 1'
#
loop_
_entity.id
_entity.type
_entity.pdbx_description
1 polymer ?
#
loop_
_entity_poly.entity_id
_entity_poly.type
_entity_poly.pdbx_seq_one_letter_code
_entity_poly.pdbx_strand_id
1 'polypeptide(L)'
;MKYLFSFVFVLWLLPISVFAQQSEADILLDENAAQIEALERALEEQVPTLDGLPYPETHSEQVRAEVIDIVSDEVVDGFRQMVFIAAFDNQEVTIDTSKSFVEGLRYDIGVGDDVYLQVLYLDGEVTNVYLVDVVRTQALWLVVVFFAVLILAVGRLRGLMALIGLAITLVVLFAGVLPLILKGWNPVATTIVGSIIILAVNMHTSHGFGRSTFFAYLSTVIGLGLAWIFSSTFVHVARLSGLASEESILLFFHSDQITLPSGILLAGMILGAVGVLDDIAITQTETVAELHEANKTLERAELFKRAMRVGRHHIASTVNTLVLAYVGASLSLFLLYMLTQGISVSQFLNEEPVAEEIIRTLAGTAALVLTVPISTWFAVWHKKR
;
A
#
# COMPACT_ATOMS: atom_id res chain seq x y z
N MET A 1 -13.58 -33.43 -6.03
CA MET A 1 -14.76 -32.80 -5.39
C MET A 1 -14.93 -33.17 -3.92
N LYS A 2 -14.76 -34.42 -3.47
CA LYS A 2 -14.88 -34.78 -2.04
C LYS A 2 -13.82 -34.15 -1.12
N TYR A 3 -12.62 -33.86 -1.61
CA TYR A 3 -11.52 -33.28 -0.80
C TYR A 3 -11.58 -31.75 -0.70
N LEU A 4 -12.26 -31.06 -1.62
CA LEU A 4 -12.40 -29.61 -1.58
C LEU A 4 -13.40 -29.17 -0.48
N PHE A 5 -14.45 -29.96 -0.25
CA PHE A 5 -15.43 -29.71 0.81
C PHE A 5 -14.88 -29.94 2.22
N SER A 6 -13.97 -30.94 2.39
CA SER A 6 -13.32 -31.18 3.69
C SER A 6 -12.36 -30.05 4.08
N PHE A 7 -11.70 -29.40 3.12
CA PHE A 7 -10.76 -28.31 3.40
C PHE A 7 -11.48 -27.03 3.83
N VAL A 8 -12.65 -26.74 3.25
CA VAL A 8 -13.48 -25.58 3.63
C VAL A 8 -14.12 -25.77 5.01
N PHE A 9 -14.41 -27.00 5.42
CA PHE A 9 -15.03 -27.28 6.74
C PHE A 9 -14.03 -27.20 7.90
N VAL A 10 -12.78 -27.51 7.67
CA VAL A 10 -11.68 -27.36 8.69
C VAL A 10 -11.37 -25.88 8.95
N LEU A 11 -11.55 -25.01 7.94
CA LEU A 11 -11.35 -23.55 8.07
C LEU A 11 -12.46 -22.86 8.89
N TRP A 12 -13.62 -23.51 9.10
CA TRP A 12 -14.75 -22.91 9.81
C TRP A 12 -14.69 -23.06 11.34
N LEU A 13 -13.78 -23.90 11.85
CA LEU A 13 -13.62 -24.15 13.29
C LEU A 13 -12.53 -23.31 13.97
N LEU A 14 -11.77 -22.50 13.22
CA LEU A 14 -10.65 -21.72 13.77
C LEU A 14 -10.96 -20.30 14.32
N PRO A 15 -12.13 -19.66 14.11
CA PRO A 15 -12.29 -18.26 14.54
C PRO A 15 -12.67 -18.06 16.00
N ILE A 16 -13.00 -19.08 16.79
CA ILE A 16 -13.54 -18.88 18.15
C ILE A 16 -12.45 -18.63 19.21
N SER A 17 -11.21 -19.08 18.96
CA SER A 17 -10.09 -18.86 19.89
C SER A 17 -9.45 -17.47 19.80
N VAL A 18 -9.67 -16.74 18.69
CA VAL A 18 -9.08 -15.41 18.45
C VAL A 18 -9.73 -14.32 19.34
N PHE A 19 -11.00 -14.48 19.69
CA PHE A 19 -11.70 -13.51 20.53
C PHE A 19 -11.35 -13.60 22.04
N ALA A 20 -10.83 -14.72 22.50
CA ALA A 20 -10.48 -14.89 23.92
C ALA A 20 -9.11 -14.28 24.29
N GLN A 21 -8.20 -14.15 23.33
CA GLN A 21 -6.86 -13.59 23.55
C GLN A 21 -6.80 -12.05 23.49
N GLN A 22 -7.81 -11.41 22.94
CA GLN A 22 -7.93 -9.95 22.92
C GLN A 22 -8.11 -9.36 24.33
N SER A 23 -8.76 -10.11 25.23
CA SER A 23 -8.99 -9.70 26.61
C SER A 23 -7.73 -9.66 27.49
N GLU A 24 -6.72 -10.51 27.21
CA GLU A 24 -5.46 -10.50 27.98
C GLU A 24 -4.51 -9.38 27.49
N ALA A 25 -4.54 -9.08 26.19
CA ALA A 25 -3.75 -7.98 25.64
C ALA A 25 -4.26 -6.61 26.12
N ASP A 26 -5.58 -6.45 26.22
CA ASP A 26 -6.20 -5.21 26.73
C ASP A 26 -5.86 -4.97 28.22
N ILE A 27 -5.74 -6.03 29.03
CA ILE A 27 -5.35 -5.90 30.44
C ILE A 27 -3.87 -5.51 30.59
N LEU A 28 -2.99 -6.05 29.74
CA LEU A 28 -1.56 -5.68 29.73
C LEU A 28 -1.31 -4.27 29.21
N LEU A 29 -2.16 -3.77 28.30
CA LEU A 29 -2.09 -2.40 27.81
C LEU A 29 -2.54 -1.40 28.88
N ASP A 30 -3.58 -1.71 29.65
CA ASP A 30 -4.04 -0.86 30.77
C ASP A 30 -3.00 -0.80 31.91
N GLU A 31 -2.31 -1.91 32.25
CA GLU A 31 -1.25 -1.90 33.24
C GLU A 31 -0.02 -1.09 32.80
N ASN A 32 0.36 -1.18 31.52
CA ASN A 32 1.45 -0.40 30.97
C ASN A 32 1.09 1.09 30.84
N ALA A 33 -0.15 1.42 30.47
CA ALA A 33 -0.62 2.80 30.40
C ALA A 33 -0.56 3.48 31.78
N ALA A 34 -0.97 2.78 32.84
CA ALA A 34 -0.87 3.30 34.20
C ALA A 34 0.59 3.52 34.67
N GLN A 35 1.53 2.68 34.23
CA GLN A 35 2.96 2.86 34.51
C GLN A 35 3.56 4.03 33.74
N ILE A 36 3.18 4.22 32.48
CA ILE A 36 3.62 5.35 31.64
C ILE A 36 3.10 6.65 32.24
N GLU A 37 1.83 6.73 32.62
CA GLU A 37 1.23 7.91 33.24
C GLU A 37 1.88 8.26 34.61
N ALA A 38 2.29 7.23 35.36
CA ALA A 38 3.03 7.43 36.61
C ALA A 38 4.46 7.94 36.35
N LEU A 39 5.11 7.48 35.26
CA LEU A 39 6.42 7.92 34.85
C LEU A 39 6.40 9.36 34.30
N GLU A 40 5.38 9.71 33.53
CA GLU A 40 5.16 11.06 33.02
C GLU A 40 4.95 12.06 34.17
N ARG A 41 4.11 11.72 35.15
CA ARG A 41 3.94 12.56 36.35
C ARG A 41 5.24 12.72 37.16
N ALA A 42 6.03 11.65 37.29
CA ALA A 42 7.32 11.71 37.97
C ALA A 42 8.35 12.55 37.19
N LEU A 43 8.29 12.57 35.87
CA LEU A 43 9.10 13.43 35.01
C LEU A 43 8.64 14.88 35.08
N GLU A 44 7.33 15.15 35.09
CA GLU A 44 6.76 16.49 35.27
C GLU A 44 7.13 17.09 36.63
N GLU A 45 7.20 16.29 37.71
CA GLU A 45 7.66 16.75 39.02
C GLU A 45 9.16 17.04 39.10
N GLN A 46 9.99 16.43 38.23
CA GLN A 46 11.45 16.61 38.22
C GLN A 46 11.96 17.69 37.26
N VAL A 47 11.16 18.09 36.28
CA VAL A 47 11.49 19.20 35.39
C VAL A 47 11.04 20.49 36.06
N PRO A 48 11.93 21.42 36.42
CA PRO A 48 11.52 22.72 36.90
C PRO A 48 10.62 23.36 35.85
N THR A 49 9.38 23.66 36.21
CA THR A 49 8.49 24.42 35.35
C THR A 49 9.17 25.74 35.02
N LEU A 50 9.60 25.88 33.77
CA LEU A 50 10.09 27.14 33.20
C LEU A 50 8.91 28.08 32.92
N ASP A 51 7.84 27.99 33.76
CA ASP A 51 6.68 28.85 33.71
C ASP A 51 7.09 30.28 34.00
N GLY A 52 7.18 31.08 32.97
CA GLY A 52 7.49 32.51 33.07
C GLY A 52 8.60 33.03 32.14
N LEU A 53 9.31 32.16 31.44
CA LEU A 53 10.14 32.61 30.33
C LEU A 53 9.30 32.57 29.04
N PRO A 54 9.22 33.67 28.27
CA PRO A 54 8.59 33.60 26.94
C PRO A 54 9.40 32.61 26.10
N TYR A 55 8.80 31.46 25.80
CA TYR A 55 9.33 30.58 24.78
C TYR A 55 9.27 31.34 23.45
N PRO A 56 10.36 31.47 22.72
CA PRO A 56 10.31 32.08 21.42
C PRO A 56 9.31 31.31 20.54
N GLU A 57 8.40 32.03 19.91
CA GLU A 57 7.45 31.42 18.99
C GLU A 57 8.21 30.84 17.80
N THR A 58 8.38 29.52 17.80
CA THR A 58 8.95 28.79 16.66
C THR A 58 7.84 28.41 15.71
N HIS A 59 7.90 28.91 14.50
CA HIS A 59 7.01 28.52 13.40
C HIS A 59 7.85 27.97 12.25
N SER A 60 7.37 26.91 11.62
CA SER A 60 8.03 26.37 10.44
C SER A 60 7.04 26.30 9.27
N GLU A 61 7.47 26.74 8.12
CA GLU A 61 6.66 26.74 6.91
C GLU A 61 7.43 26.10 5.76
N GLN A 62 6.71 25.34 4.94
CA GLN A 62 7.26 24.77 3.72
C GLN A 62 6.90 25.67 2.54
N VAL A 63 7.91 26.24 1.89
CA VAL A 63 7.77 27.14 0.76
C VAL A 63 8.36 26.56 -0.51
N ARG A 64 7.83 26.96 -1.65
CA ARG A 64 8.42 26.66 -2.96
C ARG A 64 9.36 27.79 -3.34
N ALA A 65 10.56 27.43 -3.76
CA ALA A 65 11.59 28.38 -4.17
C ALA A 65 12.19 27.97 -5.52
N GLU A 66 12.66 28.95 -6.28
CA GLU A 66 13.40 28.71 -7.54
C GLU A 66 14.90 28.86 -7.27
N VAL A 67 15.70 27.92 -7.76
CA VAL A 67 17.15 27.96 -7.69
C VAL A 67 17.69 28.98 -8.68
N ILE A 68 18.30 30.07 -8.15
CA ILE A 68 18.82 31.17 -8.98
C ILE A 68 20.26 30.92 -9.39
N ASP A 69 21.08 30.41 -8.44
CA ASP A 69 22.52 30.24 -8.67
C ASP A 69 23.07 29.07 -7.84
N ILE A 70 24.14 28.45 -8.34
CA ILE A 70 24.86 27.37 -7.66
C ILE A 70 26.24 27.93 -7.30
N VAL A 71 26.43 28.17 -6.00
CA VAL A 71 27.68 28.78 -5.47
C VAL A 71 28.81 27.76 -5.45
N SER A 72 28.55 26.54 -4.99
CA SER A 72 29.49 25.42 -5.01
C SER A 72 28.78 24.09 -5.18
N ASP A 73 29.46 23.16 -5.87
CA ASP A 73 29.03 21.79 -6.07
C ASP A 73 30.29 20.93 -6.02
N GLU A 74 30.57 20.38 -4.86
CA GLU A 74 31.81 19.66 -4.59
C GLU A 74 31.51 18.27 -4.03
N VAL A 75 32.42 17.33 -4.30
CA VAL A 75 32.34 15.99 -3.69
C VAL A 75 33.44 15.91 -2.61
N VAL A 76 33.00 15.92 -1.36
CA VAL A 76 33.88 15.83 -0.18
C VAL A 76 33.71 14.47 0.48
N ASP A 77 34.76 13.69 0.63
CA ASP A 77 34.76 12.35 1.23
C ASP A 77 33.74 11.36 0.55
N GLY A 78 33.52 11.55 -0.75
CA GLY A 78 32.57 10.73 -1.53
C GLY A 78 31.11 11.19 -1.45
N PHE A 79 30.85 12.33 -0.78
CA PHE A 79 29.53 12.94 -0.65
C PHE A 79 29.45 14.26 -1.38
N ARG A 80 28.40 14.42 -2.19
CA ARG A 80 28.13 15.68 -2.89
C ARG A 80 27.62 16.71 -1.89
N GLN A 81 28.29 17.85 -1.83
CA GLN A 81 27.89 19.00 -1.02
C GLN A 81 27.64 20.17 -1.96
N MET A 82 26.43 20.73 -1.85
CA MET A 82 26.03 21.86 -2.68
C MET A 82 25.72 23.07 -1.80
N VAL A 83 26.12 24.22 -2.27
CA VAL A 83 25.66 25.52 -1.77
C VAL A 83 25.03 26.25 -2.93
N PHE A 84 23.74 26.57 -2.80
CA PHE A 84 22.98 27.25 -3.84
C PHE A 84 22.13 28.38 -3.26
N ILE A 85 21.75 29.32 -4.11
CA ILE A 85 20.88 30.44 -3.78
C ILE A 85 19.51 30.13 -4.40
N ALA A 86 18.46 30.21 -3.57
CA ALA A 86 17.07 30.07 -4.02
C ALA A 86 16.25 31.29 -3.62
N ALA A 87 15.27 31.63 -4.47
CA ALA A 87 14.35 32.74 -4.25
C ALA A 87 12.97 32.24 -3.89
N PHE A 88 12.36 32.82 -2.88
CA PHE A 88 10.94 32.73 -2.56
C PHE A 88 10.46 34.08 -1.99
N ASP A 89 9.27 34.49 -2.27
CA ASP A 89 8.62 35.73 -1.78
C ASP A 89 9.50 36.99 -1.88
N ASN A 90 10.23 37.15 -3.01
CA ASN A 90 11.21 38.23 -3.24
C ASN A 90 12.40 38.25 -2.27
N GLN A 91 12.68 37.19 -1.59
CA GLN A 91 13.85 37.01 -0.74
C GLN A 91 14.77 35.95 -1.34
N GLU A 92 16.08 36.23 -1.29
CA GLU A 92 17.10 35.26 -1.67
C GLU A 92 17.68 34.62 -0.42
N VAL A 93 17.73 33.30 -0.40
CA VAL A 93 18.29 32.52 0.72
C VAL A 93 19.40 31.61 0.22
N THR A 94 20.45 31.49 0.98
CA THR A 94 21.53 30.55 0.69
C THR A 94 21.30 29.25 1.43
N ILE A 95 21.23 28.14 0.71
CA ILE A 95 21.06 26.81 1.24
C ILE A 95 22.39 26.05 1.13
N ASP A 96 22.84 25.51 2.26
CA ASP A 96 24.03 24.71 2.37
C ASP A 96 23.66 23.27 2.73
N THR A 97 23.76 22.34 1.76
CA THR A 97 23.42 20.94 1.96
C THR A 97 24.50 20.17 2.73
N SER A 98 25.67 20.80 3.02
CA SER A 98 26.70 20.15 3.83
C SER A 98 26.25 19.89 5.27
N LYS A 99 25.29 20.68 5.75
CA LYS A 99 24.65 20.53 7.07
C LYS A 99 23.63 19.37 7.12
N SER A 100 23.23 18.86 5.98
CA SER A 100 22.27 17.79 5.83
C SER A 100 22.79 16.75 4.83
N PHE A 101 23.53 15.81 5.36
CA PHE A 101 24.26 14.77 4.64
C PHE A 101 23.44 14.02 3.57
N VAL A 102 22.14 13.81 3.83
CA VAL A 102 21.26 13.03 2.95
C VAL A 102 20.87 13.83 1.71
N GLU A 103 20.73 15.14 1.81
CA GLU A 103 20.16 15.98 0.75
C GLU A 103 21.14 16.20 -0.40
N GLY A 104 22.42 16.38 -0.12
CA GLY A 104 23.44 16.51 -1.17
C GLY A 104 23.62 15.25 -2.03
N LEU A 105 23.30 14.06 -1.47
CA LEU A 105 23.33 12.80 -2.20
C LEU A 105 22.06 12.53 -3.01
N ARG A 106 20.93 13.11 -2.59
CA ARG A 106 19.60 12.78 -3.11
C ARG A 106 19.30 13.48 -4.42
N TYR A 107 19.79 14.70 -4.62
CA TYR A 107 19.25 15.57 -5.64
C TYR A 107 20.32 16.08 -6.59
N ASP A 108 20.03 15.99 -7.89
CA ASP A 108 20.76 16.72 -8.92
C ASP A 108 19.98 18.01 -9.18
N ILE A 109 20.44 19.11 -8.59
CA ILE A 109 19.79 20.40 -8.61
C ILE A 109 20.53 21.29 -9.59
N GLY A 110 19.79 21.93 -10.50
CA GLY A 110 20.27 22.89 -11.47
C GLY A 110 19.67 24.29 -11.30
N VAL A 111 20.31 25.29 -11.88
CA VAL A 111 19.75 26.65 -11.96
C VAL A 111 18.42 26.62 -12.75
N GLY A 112 17.37 27.21 -12.18
CA GLY A 112 16.03 27.22 -12.73
C GLY A 112 15.15 26.06 -12.24
N ASP A 113 15.68 25.16 -11.40
CA ASP A 113 14.87 24.14 -10.77
C ASP A 113 14.05 24.69 -9.61
N ASP A 114 12.85 24.17 -9.46
CA ASP A 114 12.00 24.46 -8.30
C ASP A 114 12.26 23.47 -7.18
N VAL A 115 12.41 23.97 -5.94
CA VAL A 115 12.65 23.19 -4.73
C VAL A 115 11.65 23.55 -3.64
N TYR A 116 11.42 22.59 -2.73
CA TYR A 116 10.73 22.84 -1.48
C TYR A 116 11.73 23.07 -0.37
N LEU A 117 11.57 24.20 0.31
CA LEU A 117 12.40 24.60 1.45
C LEU A 117 11.53 24.59 2.72
N GLN A 118 12.11 24.10 3.82
CA GLN A 118 11.58 24.27 5.17
C GLN A 118 12.21 25.51 5.77
N VAL A 119 11.42 26.55 5.97
CA VAL A 119 11.85 27.80 6.61
C VAL A 119 11.46 27.77 8.08
N LEU A 120 12.43 27.94 8.95
CA LEU A 120 12.22 28.06 10.39
C LEU A 120 12.24 29.53 10.80
N TYR A 121 11.17 29.96 11.42
CA TYR A 121 11.02 31.30 11.98
C TYR A 121 11.18 31.24 13.51
N LEU A 122 11.91 32.19 14.07
CA LEU A 122 12.01 32.43 15.49
C LEU A 122 11.61 33.88 15.73
N ASP A 123 10.56 34.14 16.50
CA ASP A 123 9.98 35.46 16.74
C ASP A 123 9.70 36.25 15.45
N GLY A 124 9.32 35.53 14.38
CA GLY A 124 9.00 36.12 13.07
C GLY A 124 10.20 36.37 12.14
N GLU A 125 11.43 36.10 12.58
CA GLU A 125 12.60 36.19 11.71
C GLU A 125 13.05 34.84 11.20
N VAL A 126 13.53 34.77 9.95
CA VAL A 126 14.06 33.53 9.34
C VAL A 126 15.37 33.17 10.02
N THR A 127 15.40 32.05 10.71
CA THR A 127 16.58 31.58 11.43
C THR A 127 17.35 30.51 10.64
N ASN A 128 16.63 29.54 10.06
CA ASN A 128 17.27 28.49 9.29
C ASN A 128 16.37 28.11 8.09
N VAL A 129 17.03 27.70 7.01
CA VAL A 129 16.36 27.19 5.81
C VAL A 129 17.00 25.86 5.44
N TYR A 130 16.17 24.85 5.24
CA TYR A 130 16.61 23.51 4.86
C TYR A 130 15.96 23.10 3.55
N LEU A 131 16.71 22.42 2.70
CA LEU A 131 16.16 21.75 1.52
C LEU A 131 15.32 20.55 1.97
N VAL A 132 14.08 20.47 1.53
CA VAL A 132 13.19 19.32 1.79
C VAL A 132 13.18 18.38 0.61
N ASP A 133 12.89 18.90 -0.59
CA ASP A 133 12.77 18.10 -1.79
C ASP A 133 12.80 18.97 -3.07
N VAL A 134 12.92 18.32 -4.22
CA VAL A 134 12.82 18.95 -5.55
C VAL A 134 11.37 18.85 -6.06
N VAL A 135 10.89 19.90 -6.70
CA VAL A 135 9.53 19.94 -7.27
C VAL A 135 9.45 19.09 -8.53
N ARG A 136 8.80 17.93 -8.45
CA ARG A 136 8.63 16.99 -9.58
C ARG A 136 7.30 17.10 -10.28
N THR A 137 6.48 18.08 -9.94
CA THR A 137 5.07 18.18 -10.40
C THR A 137 4.95 18.17 -11.91
N GLN A 138 5.80 18.91 -12.62
CA GLN A 138 5.77 18.98 -14.10
C GLN A 138 6.12 17.65 -14.74
N ALA A 139 7.20 16.99 -14.26
CA ALA A 139 7.63 15.69 -14.75
C ALA A 139 6.57 14.61 -14.49
N LEU A 140 5.96 14.62 -13.30
CA LEU A 140 4.88 13.69 -12.95
C LEU A 140 3.66 13.87 -13.85
N TRP A 141 3.23 15.13 -14.13
CA TRP A 141 2.14 15.38 -15.07
C TRP A 141 2.46 14.90 -16.48
N LEU A 142 3.69 15.09 -16.94
CA LEU A 142 4.11 14.59 -18.25
C LEU A 142 3.98 13.06 -18.32
N VAL A 143 4.44 12.34 -17.30
CA VAL A 143 4.33 10.88 -17.22
C VAL A 143 2.86 10.44 -17.18
N VAL A 144 2.02 11.10 -16.39
CA VAL A 144 0.57 10.79 -16.28
C VAL A 144 -0.13 11.03 -17.62
N VAL A 145 0.15 12.14 -18.29
CA VAL A 145 -0.43 12.46 -19.60
C VAL A 145 0.04 11.46 -20.65
N PHE A 146 1.34 11.14 -20.69
CA PHE A 146 1.89 10.13 -21.59
C PHE A 146 1.20 8.76 -21.39
N PHE A 147 1.07 8.33 -20.15
CA PHE A 147 0.38 7.08 -19.79
C PHE A 147 -1.09 7.09 -20.24
N ALA A 148 -1.80 8.19 -19.99
CA ALA A 148 -3.20 8.35 -20.39
C ALA A 148 -3.35 8.30 -21.92
N VAL A 149 -2.47 9.01 -22.67
CA VAL A 149 -2.47 8.99 -24.14
C VAL A 149 -2.19 7.57 -24.66
N LEU A 150 -1.25 6.85 -24.06
CA LEU A 150 -0.93 5.47 -24.46
C LEU A 150 -2.13 4.54 -24.27
N ILE A 151 -2.79 4.61 -23.13
CA ILE A 151 -4.00 3.82 -22.85
C ILE A 151 -5.13 4.17 -23.82
N LEU A 152 -5.35 5.44 -24.11
CA LEU A 152 -6.39 5.87 -25.05
C LEU A 152 -6.06 5.45 -26.50
N ALA A 153 -4.82 5.55 -26.91
CA ALA A 153 -4.38 5.18 -28.26
C ALA A 153 -4.60 3.69 -28.54
N VAL A 154 -4.29 2.82 -27.58
CA VAL A 154 -4.44 1.37 -27.71
C VAL A 154 -5.84 0.91 -27.33
N GLY A 155 -6.34 1.35 -26.16
CA GLY A 155 -7.58 0.88 -25.55
C GLY A 155 -8.84 1.59 -26.06
N ARG A 156 -8.69 2.74 -26.75
CA ARG A 156 -9.80 3.54 -27.28
C ARG A 156 -10.83 3.84 -26.16
N LEU A 157 -12.13 3.58 -26.43
CA LEU A 157 -13.19 3.79 -25.43
C LEU A 157 -13.05 2.91 -24.18
N ARG A 158 -12.56 1.68 -24.32
CA ARG A 158 -12.29 0.81 -23.15
C ARG A 158 -11.14 1.39 -22.30
N GLY A 159 -10.13 1.95 -22.96
CA GLY A 159 -9.04 2.65 -22.28
C GLY A 159 -9.54 3.87 -21.50
N LEU A 160 -10.47 4.66 -22.08
CA LEU A 160 -11.10 5.78 -21.38
C LEU A 160 -11.85 5.30 -20.12
N MET A 161 -12.64 4.24 -20.24
CA MET A 161 -13.36 3.68 -19.09
C MET A 161 -12.42 3.15 -18.01
N ALA A 162 -11.30 2.56 -18.38
CA ALA A 162 -10.27 2.13 -17.44
C ALA A 162 -9.62 3.32 -16.71
N LEU A 163 -9.33 4.43 -17.40
CA LEU A 163 -8.84 5.66 -16.76
C LEU A 163 -9.86 6.28 -15.81
N ILE A 164 -11.13 6.29 -16.17
CA ILE A 164 -12.23 6.75 -15.29
C ILE A 164 -12.30 5.84 -14.05
N GLY A 165 -12.25 4.53 -14.23
CA GLY A 165 -12.22 3.56 -13.12
C GLY A 165 -11.03 3.78 -12.19
N LEU A 166 -9.83 4.01 -12.75
CA LEU A 166 -8.63 4.35 -11.99
C LEU A 166 -8.81 5.65 -11.20
N ALA A 167 -9.33 6.70 -11.83
CA ALA A 167 -9.58 7.97 -11.15
C ALA A 167 -10.57 7.81 -9.97
N ILE A 168 -11.66 7.04 -10.17
CA ILE A 168 -12.62 6.75 -9.09
C ILE A 168 -11.96 5.91 -7.99
N THR A 169 -11.12 4.94 -8.35
CA THR A 169 -10.35 4.15 -7.36
C THR A 169 -9.51 5.06 -6.48
N LEU A 170 -8.78 6.01 -7.06
CA LEU A 170 -7.98 6.97 -6.31
C LEU A 170 -8.85 7.86 -5.41
N VAL A 171 -10.00 8.33 -5.91
CA VAL A 171 -10.95 9.12 -5.10
C VAL A 171 -11.48 8.30 -3.92
N VAL A 172 -11.92 7.06 -4.14
CA VAL A 172 -12.42 6.19 -3.05
C VAL A 172 -11.31 5.93 -2.02
N LEU A 173 -10.08 5.74 -2.47
CA LEU A 173 -8.94 5.50 -1.59
C LEU A 173 -8.58 6.76 -0.80
N PHE A 174 -8.25 7.87 -1.48
CA PHE A 174 -7.71 9.09 -0.86
C PHE A 174 -8.76 9.96 -0.17
N ALA A 175 -9.99 10.00 -0.66
CA ALA A 175 -11.08 10.77 -0.05
C ALA A 175 -12.02 9.93 0.83
N GLY A 176 -11.93 8.60 0.77
CA GLY A 176 -12.76 7.67 1.54
C GLY A 176 -11.95 6.84 2.53
N VAL A 177 -11.28 5.80 2.04
CA VAL A 177 -10.65 4.77 2.89
C VAL A 177 -9.61 5.37 3.85
N LEU A 178 -8.62 6.10 3.33
CA LEU A 178 -7.54 6.64 4.15
C LEU A 178 -8.02 7.65 5.21
N PRO A 179 -8.87 8.64 4.88
CA PRO A 179 -9.38 9.57 5.90
C PRO A 179 -10.24 8.90 6.98
N LEU A 180 -10.98 7.83 6.64
CA LEU A 180 -11.76 7.10 7.64
C LEU A 180 -10.87 6.32 8.60
N ILE A 181 -9.79 5.71 8.10
CA ILE A 181 -8.79 5.05 8.94
C ILE A 181 -8.13 6.06 9.88
N LEU A 182 -7.73 7.23 9.38
CA LEU A 182 -7.15 8.30 10.19
C LEU A 182 -8.11 8.86 11.24
N LYS A 183 -9.43 8.72 11.06
CA LYS A 183 -10.46 9.04 12.06
C LYS A 183 -10.71 7.91 13.07
N GLY A 184 -9.88 6.87 13.08
CA GLY A 184 -9.99 5.77 14.02
C GLY A 184 -10.96 4.65 13.62
N TRP A 185 -11.46 4.64 12.38
CA TRP A 185 -12.27 3.51 11.91
C TRP A 185 -11.38 2.27 11.74
N ASN A 186 -11.98 1.10 11.94
CA ASN A 186 -11.24 -0.15 11.80
C ASN A 186 -10.63 -0.29 10.39
N PRO A 187 -9.27 -0.36 10.27
CA PRO A 187 -8.59 -0.34 8.98
C PRO A 187 -9.02 -1.46 8.04
N VAL A 188 -9.19 -2.67 8.58
CA VAL A 188 -9.57 -3.86 7.80
C VAL A 188 -10.99 -3.73 7.26
N ALA A 189 -11.96 -3.37 8.11
CA ALA A 189 -13.35 -3.23 7.69
C ALA A 189 -13.51 -2.09 6.68
N THR A 190 -12.87 -0.94 6.91
CA THR A 190 -12.91 0.20 5.99
C THR A 190 -12.31 -0.15 4.64
N THR A 191 -11.19 -0.88 4.63
CA THR A 191 -10.53 -1.31 3.39
C THR A 191 -11.38 -2.34 2.64
N ILE A 192 -11.99 -3.30 3.32
CA ILE A 192 -12.89 -4.28 2.67
C ILE A 192 -14.06 -3.57 2.01
N VAL A 193 -14.72 -2.65 2.72
CA VAL A 193 -15.86 -1.88 2.16
C VAL A 193 -15.41 -1.02 0.98
N GLY A 194 -14.31 -0.28 1.11
CA GLY A 194 -13.72 0.49 0.03
C GLY A 194 -13.37 -0.36 -1.19
N SER A 195 -12.77 -1.53 -0.96
CA SER A 195 -12.43 -2.49 -2.02
C SER A 195 -13.66 -3.03 -2.75
N ILE A 196 -14.73 -3.33 -2.04
CA ILE A 196 -16.02 -3.76 -2.63
C ILE A 196 -16.58 -2.67 -3.53
N ILE A 197 -16.50 -1.39 -3.12
CA ILE A 197 -16.95 -0.25 -3.93
C ILE A 197 -16.05 -0.09 -5.16
N ILE A 198 -14.74 -0.12 -4.99
CA ILE A 198 -13.75 -0.04 -6.09
C ILE A 198 -14.02 -1.13 -7.13
N LEU A 199 -14.16 -2.38 -6.70
CA LEU A 199 -14.46 -3.52 -7.57
C LEU A 199 -15.80 -3.36 -8.30
N ALA A 200 -16.84 -2.91 -7.60
CA ALA A 200 -18.16 -2.66 -8.22
C ALA A 200 -18.03 -1.61 -9.33
N VAL A 201 -17.36 -0.50 -9.07
CA VAL A 201 -17.19 0.56 -10.06
C VAL A 201 -16.33 0.08 -11.23
N ASN A 202 -15.12 -0.44 -10.97
CA ASN A 202 -14.18 -0.83 -12.02
C ASN A 202 -14.75 -1.89 -12.95
N MET A 203 -15.34 -2.95 -12.40
CA MET A 203 -15.93 -4.02 -13.21
C MET A 203 -17.07 -3.53 -14.09
N HIS A 204 -17.96 -2.70 -13.55
CA HIS A 204 -19.13 -2.24 -14.31
C HIS A 204 -18.78 -1.13 -15.30
N THR A 205 -17.82 -0.26 -15.01
CA THR A 205 -17.37 0.76 -15.97
C THR A 205 -16.60 0.16 -17.13
N SER A 206 -15.72 -0.80 -16.87
CA SER A 206 -14.86 -1.41 -17.90
C SER A 206 -15.58 -2.49 -18.73
N HIS A 207 -16.48 -3.27 -18.13
CA HIS A 207 -17.10 -4.45 -18.76
C HIS A 207 -18.63 -4.33 -18.91
N GLY A 208 -19.22 -3.22 -18.45
CA GLY A 208 -20.66 -2.96 -18.56
C GLY A 208 -21.52 -3.76 -17.56
N PHE A 209 -22.83 -3.45 -17.59
CA PHE A 209 -23.82 -4.08 -16.71
C PHE A 209 -24.35 -5.37 -17.36
N GLY A 210 -23.69 -6.47 -17.07
CA GLY A 210 -24.08 -7.80 -17.58
C GLY A 210 -24.14 -8.85 -16.49
N ARG A 211 -24.87 -9.94 -16.76
CA ARG A 211 -24.87 -11.08 -15.82
C ARG A 211 -23.48 -11.68 -15.64
N SER A 212 -22.69 -11.69 -16.71
CA SER A 212 -21.30 -12.17 -16.69
C SER A 212 -20.47 -11.33 -15.73
N THR A 213 -20.54 -9.99 -15.85
CA THR A 213 -19.85 -9.03 -14.99
C THR A 213 -20.28 -9.17 -13.53
N PHE A 214 -21.59 -9.38 -13.28
CA PHE A 214 -22.10 -9.59 -11.94
C PHE A 214 -21.51 -10.85 -11.28
N PHE A 215 -21.43 -11.99 -12.01
CA PHE A 215 -20.85 -13.22 -11.47
C PHE A 215 -19.33 -13.12 -11.31
N ALA A 216 -18.63 -12.38 -12.18
CA ALA A 216 -17.22 -12.04 -12.00
C ALA A 216 -17.04 -11.22 -10.72
N TYR A 217 -17.82 -10.15 -10.53
CA TYR A 217 -17.82 -9.33 -9.31
C TYR A 217 -18.06 -10.16 -8.04
N LEU A 218 -19.07 -11.03 -8.04
CA LEU A 218 -19.34 -11.91 -6.89
C LEU A 218 -18.16 -12.85 -6.59
N SER A 219 -17.52 -13.37 -7.64
CA SER A 219 -16.31 -14.20 -7.49
C SER A 219 -15.15 -13.43 -6.88
N THR A 220 -14.97 -12.18 -7.28
CA THR A 220 -13.91 -11.31 -6.76
C THR A 220 -14.17 -10.93 -5.31
N VAL A 221 -15.44 -10.65 -4.94
CA VAL A 221 -15.81 -10.39 -3.53
C VAL A 221 -15.54 -11.62 -2.64
N ILE A 222 -15.81 -12.82 -3.14
CA ILE A 222 -15.44 -14.05 -2.43
C ILE A 222 -13.91 -14.19 -2.34
N GLY A 223 -13.20 -13.91 -3.44
CA GLY A 223 -11.74 -13.88 -3.46
C GLY A 223 -11.15 -12.89 -2.45
N LEU A 224 -11.76 -11.71 -2.32
CA LEU A 224 -11.39 -10.69 -1.32
C LEU A 224 -11.57 -11.23 0.11
N GLY A 225 -12.68 -11.93 0.37
CA GLY A 225 -12.90 -12.62 1.65
C GLY A 225 -11.83 -13.67 1.94
N LEU A 226 -11.40 -14.42 0.92
CA LEU A 226 -10.29 -15.38 1.04
C LEU A 226 -8.96 -14.67 1.30
N ALA A 227 -8.68 -13.55 0.61
CA ALA A 227 -7.50 -12.74 0.84
C ALA A 227 -7.43 -12.25 2.29
N TRP A 228 -8.54 -11.76 2.83
CA TRP A 228 -8.64 -11.37 4.23
C TRP A 228 -8.37 -12.55 5.18
N ILE A 229 -8.99 -13.71 4.96
CA ILE A 229 -8.81 -14.91 5.79
C ILE A 229 -7.34 -15.35 5.78
N PHE A 230 -6.71 -15.45 4.60
CA PHE A 230 -5.31 -15.87 4.51
C PHE A 230 -4.37 -14.84 5.12
N SER A 231 -4.55 -13.55 4.82
CA SER A 231 -3.73 -12.48 5.41
C SER A 231 -3.84 -12.48 6.93
N SER A 232 -5.05 -12.52 7.47
CA SER A 232 -5.29 -12.53 8.91
C SER A 232 -4.68 -13.76 9.58
N THR A 233 -4.85 -14.95 8.97
CA THR A 233 -4.29 -16.18 9.51
C THR A 233 -2.77 -16.17 9.47
N PHE A 234 -2.16 -15.74 8.36
CA PHE A 234 -0.71 -15.76 8.20
C PHE A 234 -0.02 -14.70 9.06
N VAL A 235 -0.58 -13.49 9.17
CA VAL A 235 -0.11 -12.44 10.08
C VAL A 235 -0.14 -12.93 11.53
N HIS A 236 -1.23 -13.59 11.94
CA HIS A 236 -1.34 -14.14 13.30
C HIS A 236 -0.34 -15.28 13.55
N VAL A 237 -0.23 -16.24 12.63
CA VAL A 237 0.70 -17.40 12.78
C VAL A 237 2.15 -16.95 12.79
N ALA A 238 2.51 -15.96 11.97
CA ALA A 238 3.85 -15.39 11.92
C ALA A 238 4.11 -14.35 13.01
N ARG A 239 3.11 -13.98 13.81
CA ARG A 239 3.19 -12.99 14.90
C ARG A 239 3.72 -11.64 14.41
N LEU A 240 3.24 -11.19 13.26
CA LEU A 240 3.64 -9.88 12.73
C LEU A 240 2.96 -8.76 13.51
N SER A 241 3.75 -7.78 13.91
CA SER A 241 3.27 -6.62 14.68
C SER A 241 2.61 -5.56 13.80
N GLY A 242 3.06 -5.43 12.54
CA GLY A 242 2.71 -4.34 11.63
C GLY A 242 3.51 -3.05 11.88
N LEU A 243 4.59 -3.12 12.67
CA LEU A 243 5.50 -2.01 12.97
C LEU A 243 6.90 -2.24 12.34
N ALA A 244 6.96 -3.00 11.26
CA ALA A 244 8.23 -3.37 10.65
C ALA A 244 8.88 -2.23 9.85
N SER A 245 8.13 -1.22 9.42
CA SER A 245 8.66 -0.08 8.67
C SER A 245 8.71 1.19 9.53
N GLU A 246 9.65 2.09 9.21
CA GLU A 246 9.78 3.37 9.89
C GLU A 246 8.49 4.19 9.76
N GLU A 247 7.84 4.17 8.59
CA GLU A 247 6.58 4.87 8.34
C GLU A 247 5.45 4.33 9.22
N SER A 248 5.38 3.02 9.44
CA SER A 248 4.37 2.41 10.31
C SER A 248 4.58 2.78 11.77
N ILE A 249 5.84 2.86 12.21
CA ILE A 249 6.21 3.30 13.55
C ILE A 249 5.84 4.78 13.73
N LEU A 250 6.24 5.65 12.80
CA LEU A 250 5.92 7.08 12.84
C LEU A 250 4.41 7.31 12.85
N LEU A 251 3.66 6.60 12.00
CA LEU A 251 2.21 6.69 11.95
C LEU A 251 1.57 6.30 13.28
N PHE A 252 2.06 5.24 13.93
CA PHE A 252 1.57 4.78 15.22
C PHE A 252 1.79 5.84 16.33
N PHE A 253 2.98 6.45 16.38
CA PHE A 253 3.30 7.47 17.39
C PHE A 253 2.65 8.84 17.14
N HIS A 254 2.32 9.18 15.90
CA HIS A 254 1.70 10.46 15.56
C HIS A 254 0.17 10.43 15.52
N SER A 255 -0.45 9.28 15.72
CA SER A 255 -1.90 9.14 15.65
C SER A 255 -2.47 8.42 16.85
N ASP A 256 -3.08 9.17 17.76
CA ASP A 256 -3.82 8.65 18.90
C ASP A 256 -5.01 7.75 18.50
N GLN A 257 -5.41 7.81 17.24
CA GLN A 257 -6.56 7.07 16.71
C GLN A 257 -6.20 5.68 16.19
N ILE A 258 -4.91 5.41 15.93
CA ILE A 258 -4.44 4.15 15.35
C ILE A 258 -3.96 3.24 16.47
N THR A 259 -4.84 2.40 16.97
CA THR A 259 -4.56 1.50 18.10
C THR A 259 -4.03 0.13 17.65
N LEU A 260 -4.17 -0.26 16.38
CA LEU A 260 -3.81 -1.59 15.87
C LEU A 260 -2.95 -1.52 14.61
N PRO A 261 -1.61 -1.46 14.73
CA PRO A 261 -0.69 -1.44 13.57
C PRO A 261 -0.87 -2.65 12.65
N SER A 262 -1.08 -3.84 13.18
CA SER A 262 -1.37 -5.05 12.40
C SER A 262 -2.65 -4.92 11.55
N GLY A 263 -3.60 -4.08 11.96
CA GLY A 263 -4.79 -3.78 11.17
C GLY A 263 -4.47 -2.99 9.90
N ILE A 264 -3.48 -2.09 9.95
CA ILE A 264 -3.00 -1.34 8.77
C ILE A 264 -2.24 -2.27 7.83
N LEU A 265 -1.38 -3.13 8.38
CA LEU A 265 -0.69 -4.16 7.61
C LEU A 265 -1.69 -5.05 6.85
N LEU A 266 -2.72 -5.54 7.54
CA LEU A 266 -3.80 -6.34 6.92
C LEU A 266 -4.56 -5.55 5.85
N ALA A 267 -4.89 -4.29 6.10
CA ALA A 267 -5.54 -3.40 5.13
C ALA A 267 -4.70 -3.26 3.86
N GLY A 268 -3.38 -3.06 3.99
CA GLY A 268 -2.45 -3.00 2.87
C GLY A 268 -2.39 -4.31 2.07
N MET A 269 -2.35 -5.47 2.75
CA MET A 269 -2.37 -6.79 2.11
C MET A 269 -3.67 -7.04 1.33
N ILE A 270 -4.82 -6.68 1.92
CA ILE A 270 -6.15 -6.81 1.29
C ILE A 270 -6.23 -5.92 0.04
N LEU A 271 -5.84 -4.66 0.17
CA LEU A 271 -5.88 -3.71 -0.93
C LEU A 271 -4.97 -4.14 -2.09
N GLY A 272 -3.78 -4.66 -1.79
CA GLY A 272 -2.86 -5.21 -2.80
C GLY A 272 -3.42 -6.40 -3.57
N ALA A 273 -4.28 -7.20 -2.94
CA ALA A 273 -4.93 -8.33 -3.61
C ALA A 273 -6.07 -7.91 -4.56
N VAL A 274 -6.72 -6.76 -4.33
CA VAL A 274 -7.94 -6.33 -5.06
C VAL A 274 -7.72 -6.32 -6.57
N GLY A 275 -6.67 -5.65 -7.04
CA GLY A 275 -6.43 -5.48 -8.49
C GLY A 275 -6.17 -6.79 -9.22
N VAL A 276 -5.50 -7.72 -8.57
CA VAL A 276 -5.17 -9.03 -9.17
C VAL A 276 -6.39 -9.95 -9.17
N LEU A 277 -7.22 -9.88 -8.14
CA LEU A 277 -8.44 -10.68 -8.05
C LEU A 277 -9.48 -10.24 -9.09
N ASP A 278 -9.55 -8.92 -9.37
CA ASP A 278 -10.39 -8.34 -10.41
C ASP A 278 -10.02 -8.89 -11.79
N ASP A 279 -8.75 -8.77 -12.18
CA ASP A 279 -8.24 -9.23 -13.46
C ASP A 279 -8.49 -10.73 -13.70
N ILE A 280 -8.21 -11.55 -12.69
CA ILE A 280 -8.41 -13.01 -12.75
C ILE A 280 -9.89 -13.37 -12.94
N ALA A 281 -10.78 -12.76 -12.18
CA ALA A 281 -12.20 -13.11 -12.22
C ALA A 281 -12.83 -12.73 -13.56
N ILE A 282 -12.48 -11.57 -14.10
CA ILE A 282 -12.93 -11.11 -15.42
C ILE A 282 -12.38 -11.99 -16.52
N THR A 283 -11.06 -12.17 -16.57
CA THR A 283 -10.41 -12.98 -17.62
C THR A 283 -10.94 -14.41 -17.65
N GLN A 284 -11.18 -15.00 -16.48
CA GLN A 284 -11.72 -16.35 -16.39
C GLN A 284 -13.19 -16.42 -16.85
N THR A 285 -13.96 -15.39 -16.53
CA THR A 285 -15.37 -15.31 -16.95
C THR A 285 -15.48 -15.09 -18.46
N GLU A 286 -14.65 -14.25 -19.04
CA GLU A 286 -14.56 -14.04 -20.50
C GLU A 286 -14.09 -15.31 -21.21
N THR A 287 -13.08 -15.99 -20.67
CA THR A 287 -12.61 -17.28 -21.22
C THR A 287 -13.75 -18.30 -21.30
N VAL A 288 -14.59 -18.40 -20.27
CA VAL A 288 -15.78 -19.27 -20.30
C VAL A 288 -16.77 -18.82 -21.36
N ALA A 289 -16.96 -17.50 -21.51
CA ALA A 289 -17.89 -16.95 -22.51
C ALA A 289 -17.43 -17.29 -23.92
N GLU A 290 -16.18 -17.05 -24.27
CA GLU A 290 -15.58 -17.34 -25.57
C GLU A 290 -15.62 -18.84 -25.91
N LEU A 291 -15.26 -19.71 -24.96
CA LEU A 291 -15.34 -21.16 -25.14
C LEU A 291 -16.77 -21.64 -25.40
N HIS A 292 -17.76 -21.05 -24.73
CA HIS A 292 -19.15 -21.38 -24.94
C HIS A 292 -19.65 -20.86 -26.29
N GLU A 293 -19.27 -19.67 -26.71
CA GLU A 293 -19.64 -19.14 -28.03
C GLU A 293 -19.03 -19.94 -29.17
N ALA A 294 -17.78 -20.38 -29.03
CA ALA A 294 -17.10 -21.21 -30.01
C ALA A 294 -17.75 -22.57 -30.16
N ASN A 295 -18.36 -23.12 -29.12
CA ASN A 295 -19.11 -24.37 -29.19
C ASN A 295 -20.24 -24.40 -28.14
N LYS A 296 -21.44 -24.04 -28.58
CA LYS A 296 -22.65 -23.99 -27.74
C LYS A 296 -23.15 -25.36 -27.25
N THR A 297 -22.64 -26.46 -27.82
CA THR A 297 -23.02 -27.82 -27.44
C THR A 297 -22.18 -28.41 -26.32
N LEU A 298 -21.16 -27.69 -25.83
CA LEU A 298 -20.32 -28.15 -24.74
C LEU A 298 -21.13 -28.34 -23.47
N GLU A 299 -21.01 -29.52 -22.87
CA GLU A 299 -21.50 -29.76 -21.53
C GLU A 299 -20.77 -28.93 -20.47
N ARG A 300 -21.48 -28.57 -19.40
CA ARG A 300 -20.90 -27.74 -18.33
C ARG A 300 -19.61 -28.31 -17.74
N ALA A 301 -19.54 -29.62 -17.57
CA ALA A 301 -18.31 -30.25 -17.04
C ALA A 301 -17.11 -30.11 -17.97
N GLU A 302 -17.33 -30.28 -19.28
CA GLU A 302 -16.28 -30.11 -20.29
C GLU A 302 -15.90 -28.64 -20.46
N LEU A 303 -16.87 -27.72 -20.44
CA LEU A 303 -16.63 -26.28 -20.47
C LEU A 303 -15.79 -25.84 -19.27
N PHE A 304 -16.14 -26.28 -18.06
CA PHE A 304 -15.35 -26.04 -16.84
C PHE A 304 -13.91 -26.57 -16.98
N LYS A 305 -13.76 -27.82 -17.45
CA LYS A 305 -12.43 -28.44 -17.60
C LYS A 305 -11.55 -27.68 -18.60
N ARG A 306 -12.13 -27.22 -19.72
CA ARG A 306 -11.41 -26.43 -20.73
C ARG A 306 -11.01 -25.05 -20.20
N ALA A 307 -11.94 -24.33 -19.58
CA ALA A 307 -11.66 -23.03 -18.98
C ALA A 307 -10.62 -23.14 -17.85
N MET A 308 -10.70 -24.17 -17.00
CA MET A 308 -9.69 -24.43 -15.98
C MET A 308 -8.30 -24.80 -16.53
N ARG A 309 -8.23 -25.30 -17.76
CA ARG A 309 -6.92 -25.49 -18.42
C ARG A 309 -6.24 -24.15 -18.70
N VAL A 310 -7.02 -23.19 -19.23
CA VAL A 310 -6.53 -21.82 -19.44
C VAL A 310 -6.20 -21.17 -18.11
N GLY A 311 -7.13 -21.27 -17.13
CA GLY A 311 -6.93 -20.69 -15.80
C GLY A 311 -5.66 -21.19 -15.09
N ARG A 312 -5.28 -22.46 -15.23
CA ARG A 312 -4.03 -22.98 -14.66
C ARG A 312 -2.78 -22.36 -15.28
N HIS A 313 -2.76 -22.08 -16.57
CA HIS A 313 -1.67 -21.36 -17.21
C HIS A 313 -1.63 -19.92 -16.73
N HIS A 314 -2.76 -19.28 -16.56
CA HIS A 314 -2.87 -17.93 -16.03
C HIS A 314 -2.36 -17.87 -14.58
N ILE A 315 -2.77 -18.81 -13.71
CA ILE A 315 -2.24 -18.91 -12.34
C ILE A 315 -0.71 -18.94 -12.36
N ALA A 316 -0.10 -19.84 -13.14
CA ALA A 316 1.35 -19.99 -13.17
C ALA A 316 2.08 -18.70 -13.59
N SER A 317 1.55 -17.99 -14.58
CA SER A 317 2.10 -16.70 -15.02
C SER A 317 1.92 -15.61 -13.96
N THR A 318 0.71 -15.46 -13.44
CA THR A 318 0.38 -14.36 -12.51
C THR A 318 1.07 -14.53 -11.16
N VAL A 319 1.18 -15.75 -10.64
CA VAL A 319 1.95 -16.04 -9.41
C VAL A 319 3.38 -15.55 -9.53
N ASN A 320 4.07 -15.90 -10.64
CA ASN A 320 5.44 -15.45 -10.88
C ASN A 320 5.54 -13.92 -10.99
N THR A 321 4.59 -13.29 -11.69
CA THR A 321 4.54 -11.83 -11.84
C THR A 321 4.36 -11.13 -10.49
N LEU A 322 3.47 -11.64 -9.63
CA LEU A 322 3.26 -11.08 -8.29
C LEU A 322 4.49 -11.19 -7.41
N VAL A 323 5.11 -12.37 -7.37
CA VAL A 323 6.35 -12.57 -6.60
C VAL A 323 7.41 -11.57 -7.05
N LEU A 324 7.64 -11.44 -8.37
CA LEU A 324 8.63 -10.51 -8.89
C LEU A 324 8.27 -9.05 -8.65
N ALA A 325 6.98 -8.68 -8.71
CA ALA A 325 6.53 -7.32 -8.43
C ALA A 325 6.78 -6.93 -6.96
N TYR A 326 6.45 -7.80 -6.02
CA TYR A 326 6.68 -7.55 -4.59
C TYR A 326 8.17 -7.57 -4.24
N VAL A 327 8.93 -8.55 -4.73
CA VAL A 327 10.39 -8.58 -4.55
C VAL A 327 11.05 -7.34 -5.16
N GLY A 328 10.58 -6.90 -6.34
CA GLY A 328 11.08 -5.69 -6.99
C GLY A 328 10.79 -4.42 -6.19
N ALA A 329 9.60 -4.29 -5.62
CA ALA A 329 9.23 -3.16 -4.76
C ALA A 329 10.06 -3.11 -3.47
N SER A 330 10.43 -4.27 -2.91
CA SER A 330 11.19 -4.40 -1.67
C SER A 330 12.67 -4.74 -1.89
N LEU A 331 13.21 -4.52 -3.11
CA LEU A 331 14.57 -4.95 -3.47
C LEU A 331 15.64 -4.33 -2.56
N SER A 332 15.51 -3.05 -2.24
CA SER A 332 16.45 -2.35 -1.35
C SER A 332 16.46 -2.95 0.05
N LEU A 333 15.30 -3.35 0.57
CA LEU A 333 15.16 -4.03 1.85
C LEU A 333 15.93 -5.36 1.85
N PHE A 334 15.72 -6.19 0.83
CA PHE A 334 16.41 -7.48 0.72
C PHE A 334 17.93 -7.32 0.58
N LEU A 335 18.37 -6.33 -0.22
CA LEU A 335 19.80 -6.04 -0.38
C LEU A 335 20.43 -5.56 0.93
N LEU A 336 19.75 -4.70 1.68
CA LEU A 336 20.23 -4.19 2.97
C LEU A 336 20.50 -5.34 3.94
N TYR A 337 19.54 -6.26 4.09
CA TYR A 337 19.72 -7.41 4.97
C TYR A 337 20.78 -8.39 4.47
N MET A 338 20.91 -8.58 3.15
CA MET A 338 21.95 -9.44 2.57
C MET A 338 23.36 -8.86 2.74
N LEU A 339 23.51 -7.54 2.81
CA LEU A 339 24.78 -6.86 3.07
C LEU A 339 25.22 -6.94 4.53
N THR A 340 24.28 -7.19 5.46
CA THR A 340 24.62 -7.30 6.89
C THR A 340 25.40 -8.57 7.15
N GLN A 341 26.68 -8.43 7.50
CA GLN A 341 27.59 -9.56 7.72
C GLN A 341 27.17 -10.40 8.93
N GLY A 342 27.25 -11.72 8.80
CA GLY A 342 27.02 -12.65 9.89
C GLY A 342 25.56 -13.09 10.09
N ILE A 343 24.63 -12.58 9.30
CA ILE A 343 23.22 -13.02 9.34
C ILE A 343 23.07 -14.31 8.54
N SER A 344 22.53 -15.36 9.17
CA SER A 344 22.15 -16.60 8.48
C SER A 344 20.89 -16.40 7.65
N VAL A 345 20.68 -17.25 6.63
CA VAL A 345 19.43 -17.23 5.84
C VAL A 345 18.20 -17.39 6.73
N SER A 346 18.28 -18.20 7.77
CA SER A 346 17.17 -18.35 8.72
C SER A 346 16.88 -17.06 9.48
N GLN A 347 17.89 -16.33 9.93
CA GLN A 347 17.70 -15.05 10.58
C GLN A 347 17.10 -14.03 9.61
N PHE A 348 17.66 -13.92 8.41
CA PHE A 348 17.14 -13.07 7.34
C PHE A 348 15.64 -13.27 7.08
N LEU A 349 15.19 -14.54 6.95
CA LEU A 349 13.78 -14.85 6.72
C LEU A 349 12.88 -14.58 7.94
N ASN A 350 13.45 -14.46 9.14
CA ASN A 350 12.72 -14.15 10.36
C ASN A 350 12.71 -12.65 10.71
N GLU A 351 13.45 -11.82 9.96
CA GLU A 351 13.32 -10.37 10.10
C GLU A 351 11.90 -9.94 9.71
N GLU A 352 11.24 -9.18 10.58
CA GLU A 352 9.82 -8.87 10.41
C GLU A 352 9.52 -8.17 9.07
N PRO A 353 10.31 -7.17 8.59
CA PRO A 353 10.07 -6.56 7.29
C PRO A 353 10.14 -7.55 6.12
N VAL A 354 11.04 -8.54 6.20
CA VAL A 354 11.17 -9.59 5.19
C VAL A 354 9.99 -10.56 5.26
N ALA A 355 9.61 -10.97 6.47
CA ALA A 355 8.48 -11.86 6.71
C ALA A 355 7.15 -11.23 6.25
N GLU A 356 6.95 -9.92 6.46
CA GLU A 356 5.79 -9.18 5.98
C GLU A 356 5.65 -9.26 4.45
N GLU A 357 6.72 -9.04 3.70
CA GLU A 357 6.69 -9.09 2.24
C GLU A 357 6.43 -10.50 1.70
N ILE A 358 7.01 -11.51 2.34
CA ILE A 358 6.75 -12.91 1.99
C ILE A 358 5.26 -13.24 2.24
N ILE A 359 4.73 -12.88 3.40
CA ILE A 359 3.34 -13.16 3.77
C ILE A 359 2.37 -12.38 2.90
N ARG A 360 2.62 -11.11 2.62
CA ARG A 360 1.86 -10.27 1.68
C ARG A 360 1.73 -10.95 0.32
N THR A 361 2.85 -11.40 -0.22
CA THR A 361 2.92 -12.09 -1.51
C THR A 361 2.12 -13.40 -1.50
N LEU A 362 2.34 -14.24 -0.48
CA LEU A 362 1.74 -15.57 -0.40
C LEU A 362 0.24 -15.52 -0.11
N ALA A 363 -0.23 -14.62 0.76
CA ALA A 363 -1.64 -14.48 1.09
C ALA A 363 -2.47 -14.03 -0.12
N GLY A 364 -2.02 -12.99 -0.83
CA GLY A 364 -2.67 -12.53 -2.06
C GLY A 364 -2.68 -13.59 -3.15
N THR A 365 -1.56 -14.30 -3.32
CA THR A 365 -1.42 -15.38 -4.30
C THR A 365 -2.32 -16.58 -3.96
N ALA A 366 -2.42 -16.98 -2.70
CA ALA A 366 -3.31 -18.06 -2.29
C ALA A 366 -4.79 -17.75 -2.58
N ALA A 367 -5.21 -16.52 -2.31
CA ALA A 367 -6.56 -16.05 -2.62
C ALA A 367 -6.82 -16.07 -4.14
N LEU A 368 -5.86 -15.60 -4.94
CA LEU A 368 -5.92 -15.65 -6.40
C LEU A 368 -6.10 -17.08 -6.91
N VAL A 369 -5.28 -18.02 -6.46
CA VAL A 369 -5.32 -19.42 -6.90
C VAL A 369 -6.70 -20.03 -6.68
N LEU A 370 -7.35 -19.72 -5.55
CA LEU A 370 -8.71 -20.20 -5.25
C LEU A 370 -9.80 -19.43 -6.01
N THR A 371 -9.57 -18.17 -6.36
CA THR A 371 -10.52 -17.36 -7.12
C THR A 371 -10.73 -17.91 -8.54
N VAL A 372 -9.70 -18.48 -9.17
CA VAL A 372 -9.80 -19.07 -10.52
C VAL A 372 -10.88 -20.15 -10.62
N PRO A 373 -10.88 -21.23 -9.81
CA PRO A 373 -11.96 -22.23 -9.89
C PRO A 373 -13.33 -21.66 -9.48
N ILE A 374 -13.37 -20.69 -8.55
CA ILE A 374 -14.62 -20.06 -8.12
C ILE A 374 -15.25 -19.27 -9.27
N SER A 375 -14.48 -18.39 -9.91
CA SER A 375 -14.95 -17.58 -11.05
C SER A 375 -15.32 -18.45 -12.25
N THR A 376 -14.53 -19.49 -12.53
CA THR A 376 -14.86 -20.48 -13.58
C THR A 376 -16.19 -21.17 -13.29
N TRP A 377 -16.41 -21.58 -12.05
CA TRP A 377 -17.63 -22.26 -11.64
C TRP A 377 -18.86 -21.36 -11.80
N PHE A 378 -18.82 -20.12 -11.32
CA PHE A 378 -19.89 -19.15 -11.47
C PHE A 378 -20.17 -18.84 -12.95
N ALA A 379 -19.11 -18.63 -13.76
CA ALA A 379 -19.24 -18.35 -15.17
C ALA A 379 -19.90 -19.50 -15.95
N VAL A 380 -19.52 -20.76 -15.69
CA VAL A 380 -20.10 -21.96 -16.31
C VAL A 380 -21.53 -22.18 -15.87
N TRP A 381 -21.83 -21.99 -14.57
CA TRP A 381 -23.19 -22.18 -14.04
C TRP A 381 -24.18 -21.19 -14.61
N HIS A 382 -23.76 -19.97 -14.87
CA HIS A 382 -24.57 -18.91 -15.44
C HIS A 382 -24.98 -19.17 -16.91
N LYS A 383 -24.15 -19.85 -17.70
CA LYS A 383 -24.49 -20.16 -19.11
C LYS A 383 -25.65 -21.16 -19.14
N LYS A 384 -26.79 -20.71 -19.64
CA LYS A 384 -27.97 -21.59 -19.88
C LYS A 384 -27.62 -22.61 -20.98
N ARG A 385 -28.18 -23.80 -20.84
CA ARG A 385 -28.22 -24.80 -21.93
C ARG A 385 -28.92 -24.23 -23.15
#